data_427f31c5c7646489a5e3fe187a4fea15
#
_entry.id   427f31c5c7646489a5e3fe187a4fea15
#
_cell.length_a   1.000
_cell.length_b   1.000
_cell.length_c   1.000
_cell.angle_alpha   90.00
_cell.angle_beta   90.00
_cell.angle_gamma   90.00
#
_symmetry.space_group_name_H-M   'P 1'
#
loop_
_entity.id
_entity.type
_entity.pdbx_description
1 polymer ?
#
loop_
_entity_poly.entity_id
_entity_poly.type
_entity_poly.pdbx_seq_one_letter_code
_entity_poly.pdbx_strand_id
1 'polypeptide(L)'
;MSIDNAKQLFTTVTEDGRSILSVEPCDVREPAEHEVVVQMEAVPINPSDLGLLTAPSNMDTVRSETVDGSPALVADVDAAMQPFFAGRAGKKLAAGNEGAGTVVAAGSSDAAQALMGKTVTIVGGEMYRTHRIMPAAMCVPMPEGAPAKEGASLFVNPMTVQGFVNTMRAEGHEGIVHTAAASNLGQMLAKLCLKENIPLVGIVRSDEQKKILTDIGLTHVIDSSKDDFMPSLIDALAETGATLGFDAIGGGKMANYILTAMEKAAAKRGAEFSVYGSTVNKQVYIYGRLSTDETILGAGYGLYWGVGGWLLTPHLEEVGMERMMEMRMYCVEERNGIFNSEYTSEISLMDMIDPEIAKGYEKKATGEKVLVNPSL
;
A
#
# COMPACT_ATOMS: atom_id res chain seq x y z
N MET A 1 -18.70 16.65 -24.60
CA MET A 1 -17.67 17.68 -24.22
C MET A 1 -16.33 17.02 -24.43
N SER A 2 -15.56 17.40 -25.46
CA SER A 2 -14.20 16.88 -25.59
C SER A 2 -13.34 17.61 -24.55
N ILE A 3 -12.61 16.85 -23.76
CA ILE A 3 -11.61 17.42 -22.82
C ILE A 3 -10.31 17.47 -23.62
N ASP A 4 -9.96 18.67 -24.06
CA ASP A 4 -8.75 18.88 -24.84
C ASP A 4 -7.50 18.84 -23.91
N ASN A 5 -6.40 18.31 -24.45
CA ASN A 5 -5.10 18.22 -23.75
C ASN A 5 -5.05 17.29 -22.52
N ALA A 6 -5.93 16.31 -22.41
CA ALA A 6 -5.80 15.29 -21.36
C ALA A 6 -4.48 14.51 -21.53
N LYS A 7 -3.82 14.19 -20.40
CA LYS A 7 -2.55 13.46 -20.36
C LYS A 7 -2.63 12.28 -19.42
N GLN A 8 -1.82 11.27 -19.68
CA GLN A 8 -1.69 10.07 -18.87
C GLN A 8 -0.25 9.57 -18.85
N LEU A 9 0.19 9.07 -17.70
CA LEU A 9 1.46 8.39 -17.56
C LEU A 9 1.29 6.91 -17.92
N PHE A 10 2.20 6.43 -18.76
CA PHE A 10 2.32 5.02 -19.14
C PHE A 10 3.67 4.45 -18.75
N THR A 11 3.70 3.15 -18.54
CA THR A 11 4.91 2.37 -18.32
C THR A 11 5.01 1.26 -19.36
N THR A 12 6.20 1.05 -19.90
CA THR A 12 6.50 -0.02 -20.83
C THR A 12 7.87 -0.63 -20.50
N VAL A 13 7.94 -1.95 -20.45
CA VAL A 13 9.22 -2.67 -20.48
C VAL A 13 9.38 -3.20 -21.89
N THR A 14 10.45 -2.82 -22.56
CA THR A 14 10.70 -3.23 -23.95
C THR A 14 11.36 -4.60 -24.01
N GLU A 15 11.25 -5.27 -25.15
CA GLU A 15 11.89 -6.58 -25.38
C GLU A 15 13.43 -6.50 -25.40
N ASP A 16 13.97 -5.33 -25.72
CA ASP A 16 15.42 -5.05 -25.71
C ASP A 16 15.96 -4.62 -24.34
N GLY A 17 15.14 -4.71 -23.29
CA GLY A 17 15.57 -4.53 -21.90
C GLY A 17 15.63 -3.07 -21.45
N ARG A 18 14.72 -2.22 -21.91
CA ARG A 18 14.54 -0.86 -21.38
C ARG A 18 13.23 -0.75 -20.62
N SER A 19 13.21 0.06 -19.58
CA SER A 19 12.01 0.52 -18.89
C SER A 19 11.73 1.96 -19.27
N ILE A 20 10.51 2.26 -19.66
CA ILE A 20 10.08 3.57 -20.16
C ILE A 20 8.87 4.03 -19.36
N LEU A 21 8.95 5.22 -18.75
CA LEU A 21 7.80 5.96 -18.26
C LEU A 21 7.57 7.14 -19.18
N SER A 22 6.40 7.25 -19.80
CA SER A 22 6.07 8.35 -20.71
C SER A 22 4.80 9.07 -20.26
N VAL A 23 4.76 10.38 -20.46
CA VAL A 23 3.54 11.19 -20.28
C VAL A 23 3.03 11.55 -21.67
N GLU A 24 1.85 11.05 -22.00
CA GLU A 24 1.29 11.12 -23.33
C GLU A 24 -0.09 11.76 -23.34
N PRO A 25 -0.48 12.40 -24.46
CA PRO A 25 -1.87 12.76 -24.69
C PRO A 25 -2.78 11.54 -24.64
N CYS A 26 -3.97 11.70 -24.08
CA CYS A 26 -4.99 10.66 -24.08
C CYS A 26 -6.38 11.24 -24.35
N ASP A 27 -7.23 10.42 -24.94
CA ASP A 27 -8.61 10.81 -25.20
C ASP A 27 -9.47 10.57 -23.94
N VAL A 28 -10.38 11.52 -23.69
CA VAL A 28 -11.39 11.39 -22.64
C VAL A 28 -12.76 11.43 -23.33
N ARG A 29 -13.39 10.27 -23.47
CA ARG A 29 -14.72 10.15 -24.05
C ARG A 29 -15.78 10.74 -23.11
N GLU A 30 -16.97 10.98 -23.63
CA GLU A 30 -18.14 11.28 -22.81
C GLU A 30 -18.44 10.12 -21.83
N PRO A 31 -18.85 10.41 -20.60
CA PRO A 31 -19.24 9.37 -19.65
C PRO A 31 -20.52 8.68 -20.09
N ALA A 32 -20.58 7.36 -19.98
CA ALA A 32 -21.80 6.60 -20.17
C ALA A 32 -22.81 6.89 -19.05
N GLU A 33 -24.04 6.36 -19.16
CA GLU A 33 -25.16 6.66 -18.26
C GLU A 33 -24.81 6.62 -16.77
N HIS A 34 -24.06 5.60 -16.35
CA HIS A 34 -23.67 5.37 -14.94
C HIS A 34 -22.23 5.74 -14.63
N GLU A 35 -21.58 6.52 -15.47
CA GLU A 35 -20.18 6.93 -15.30
C GLU A 35 -20.06 8.42 -14.97
N VAL A 36 -18.93 8.76 -14.40
CA VAL A 36 -18.48 10.15 -14.18
C VAL A 36 -17.09 10.34 -14.75
N VAL A 37 -16.74 11.59 -15.07
CA VAL A 37 -15.36 12.00 -15.35
C VAL A 37 -14.86 12.74 -14.13
N VAL A 38 -13.78 12.25 -13.53
CA VAL A 38 -13.08 12.87 -12.40
C VAL A 38 -11.85 13.59 -12.93
N GLN A 39 -11.75 14.89 -12.71
CA GLN A 39 -10.50 15.64 -12.87
C GLN A 39 -9.62 15.28 -11.69
N MET A 40 -8.48 14.62 -11.95
CA MET A 40 -7.58 14.14 -10.91
C MET A 40 -6.74 15.30 -10.36
N GLU A 41 -6.73 15.43 -9.03
CA GLU A 41 -6.05 16.51 -8.33
C GLU A 41 -5.02 15.99 -7.32
N ALA A 42 -5.19 14.74 -6.84
CA ALA A 42 -4.36 14.18 -5.80
C ALA A 42 -4.24 12.65 -5.95
N VAL A 43 -3.05 12.17 -6.27
CA VAL A 43 -2.72 10.76 -6.48
C VAL A 43 -1.45 10.43 -5.70
N PRO A 44 -1.48 9.53 -4.70
CA PRO A 44 -0.28 9.20 -3.93
C PRO A 44 0.63 8.28 -4.72
N ILE A 45 1.94 8.32 -4.43
CA ILE A 45 2.85 7.23 -4.79
C ILE A 45 2.93 6.28 -3.59
N ASN A 46 2.40 5.08 -3.74
CA ASN A 46 2.52 4.01 -2.76
C ASN A 46 3.64 3.03 -3.16
N PRO A 47 4.23 2.27 -2.23
CA PRO A 47 5.20 1.22 -2.57
C PRO A 47 4.70 0.22 -3.60
N SER A 48 3.39 -0.06 -3.64
CA SER A 48 2.77 -0.92 -4.65
C SER A 48 2.76 -0.33 -6.06
N ASP A 49 2.75 1.00 -6.20
CA ASP A 49 2.82 1.66 -7.51
C ASP A 49 4.20 1.51 -8.15
N LEU A 50 5.27 1.45 -7.32
CA LEU A 50 6.66 1.33 -7.79
C LEU A 50 6.90 0.06 -8.60
N GLY A 51 6.10 -0.98 -8.40
CA GLY A 51 6.11 -2.19 -9.23
C GLY A 51 5.85 -1.92 -10.71
N LEU A 52 5.07 -0.89 -11.04
CA LEU A 52 4.83 -0.44 -12.41
C LEU A 52 5.70 0.77 -12.79
N LEU A 53 6.01 1.66 -11.83
CA LEU A 53 6.73 2.90 -12.11
C LEU A 53 8.24 2.66 -12.32
N THR A 54 8.91 2.07 -11.33
CA THR A 54 10.38 1.98 -11.33
C THR A 54 10.93 0.56 -11.42
N ALA A 55 10.20 -0.46 -10.98
CA ALA A 55 10.63 -1.83 -11.20
C ALA A 55 10.34 -2.25 -12.65
N PRO A 56 11.31 -2.82 -13.35
CA PRO A 56 12.62 -3.36 -12.97
C PRO A 56 13.81 -2.45 -13.30
N SER A 57 13.64 -1.15 -13.29
CA SER A 57 14.63 -0.18 -13.76
C SER A 57 15.90 -0.19 -12.92
N ASN A 58 17.05 -0.18 -13.57
CA ASN A 58 18.29 0.19 -12.93
C ASN A 58 18.33 1.72 -12.78
N MET A 59 18.08 2.22 -11.58
CA MET A 59 17.92 3.65 -11.31
C MET A 59 19.21 4.46 -11.48
N ASP A 60 20.37 3.83 -11.59
CA ASP A 60 21.62 4.51 -11.92
C ASP A 60 21.72 4.87 -13.41
N THR A 61 20.91 4.25 -14.26
CA THR A 61 20.89 4.46 -15.72
C THR A 61 19.78 5.39 -16.20
N VAL A 62 18.97 5.94 -15.28
CA VAL A 62 17.82 6.79 -15.64
C VAL A 62 18.25 8.04 -16.39
N ARG A 63 17.51 8.36 -17.43
CA ARG A 63 17.74 9.51 -18.30
C ARG A 63 16.46 10.00 -18.96
N SER A 64 16.40 11.27 -19.29
CA SER A 64 15.31 11.86 -20.08
C SER A 64 15.51 11.58 -21.56
N GLU A 65 14.49 11.09 -22.23
CA GLU A 65 14.45 10.86 -23.68
C GLU A 65 13.12 11.34 -24.27
N THR A 66 13.03 11.39 -25.59
CA THR A 66 11.76 11.48 -26.32
C THR A 66 11.49 10.15 -27.00
N VAL A 67 10.39 9.50 -26.62
CA VAL A 67 9.99 8.20 -27.17
C VAL A 67 8.64 8.39 -27.87
N ASP A 68 8.55 8.01 -29.14
CA ASP A 68 7.36 8.15 -29.99
C ASP A 68 6.74 9.58 -29.96
N GLY A 69 7.61 10.60 -29.86
CA GLY A 69 7.21 12.00 -29.84
C GLY A 69 6.77 12.53 -28.46
N SER A 70 6.77 11.71 -27.43
CA SER A 70 6.40 12.07 -26.04
C SER A 70 7.62 12.13 -25.14
N PRO A 71 7.64 13.02 -24.13
CA PRO A 71 8.70 13.04 -23.11
C PRO A 71 8.63 11.78 -22.26
N ALA A 72 9.80 11.22 -21.98
CA ALA A 72 9.90 9.96 -21.24
C ALA A 72 11.13 9.91 -20.33
N LEU A 73 10.99 9.19 -19.21
CA LEU A 73 12.09 8.68 -18.41
C LEU A 73 12.43 7.28 -18.90
N VAL A 74 13.68 7.05 -19.28
CA VAL A 74 14.16 5.76 -19.74
C VAL A 74 15.25 5.25 -18.82
N ALA A 75 15.21 3.97 -18.49
CA ALA A 75 16.23 3.28 -17.73
C ALA A 75 16.51 1.90 -18.34
N ASP A 76 17.70 1.36 -18.10
CA ASP A 76 18.03 0.02 -18.51
C ASP A 76 17.48 -0.99 -17.47
N VAL A 77 17.14 -2.19 -17.95
CA VAL A 77 16.70 -3.32 -17.10
C VAL A 77 17.85 -4.32 -17.05
N ASP A 78 18.33 -4.60 -15.84
CA ASP A 78 19.41 -5.58 -15.66
C ASP A 78 19.01 -6.94 -16.25
N ALA A 79 19.94 -7.59 -16.97
CA ALA A 79 19.69 -8.86 -17.64
C ALA A 79 19.15 -9.96 -16.70
N ALA A 80 19.57 -9.96 -15.44
CA ALA A 80 19.09 -10.89 -14.43
C ALA A 80 17.61 -10.65 -14.04
N MET A 81 17.10 -9.44 -14.24
CA MET A 81 15.72 -9.07 -13.92
C MET A 81 14.75 -9.27 -15.08
N GLN A 82 15.23 -9.27 -16.32
CA GLN A 82 14.39 -9.39 -17.53
C GLN A 82 13.41 -10.58 -17.51
N PRO A 83 13.80 -11.81 -17.08
CA PRO A 83 12.89 -12.94 -17.04
C PRO A 83 11.65 -12.73 -16.15
N PHE A 84 11.80 -11.97 -15.05
CA PHE A 84 10.70 -11.67 -14.12
C PHE A 84 9.64 -10.73 -14.72
N PHE A 85 10.02 -9.96 -15.73
CA PHE A 85 9.17 -8.97 -16.37
C PHE A 85 8.77 -9.34 -17.81
N ALA A 86 9.15 -10.53 -18.28
CA ALA A 86 8.83 -11.02 -19.63
C ALA A 86 7.31 -11.00 -19.92
N GLY A 87 6.48 -11.25 -18.92
CA GLY A 87 5.01 -11.24 -19.06
C GLY A 87 4.40 -9.87 -19.38
N ARG A 88 5.14 -8.76 -19.13
CA ARG A 88 4.71 -7.39 -19.47
C ARG A 88 5.55 -6.73 -20.58
N ALA A 89 6.58 -7.44 -21.10
CA ALA A 89 7.40 -6.93 -22.18
C ALA A 89 6.55 -6.57 -23.40
N GLY A 90 6.82 -5.41 -24.00
CA GLY A 90 6.06 -4.86 -25.12
C GLY A 90 4.65 -4.34 -24.81
N LYS A 91 4.18 -4.47 -23.54
CA LYS A 91 2.86 -3.97 -23.14
C LYS A 91 2.96 -2.56 -22.55
N LYS A 92 2.17 -1.65 -23.09
CA LYS A 92 1.99 -0.31 -22.54
C LYS A 92 0.90 -0.38 -21.46
N LEU A 93 1.27 -0.08 -20.23
CA LEU A 93 0.38 -0.17 -19.07
C LEU A 93 0.22 1.21 -18.43
N ALA A 94 -0.97 1.51 -17.94
CA ALA A 94 -1.23 2.68 -17.11
C ALA A 94 -0.98 2.36 -15.63
N ALA A 95 -0.59 3.35 -14.84
CA ALA A 95 -0.23 3.18 -13.43
C ALA A 95 -1.04 4.09 -12.50
N GLY A 96 -0.91 3.83 -11.18
CA GLY A 96 -1.62 4.53 -10.10
C GLY A 96 -2.82 3.74 -9.59
N ASN A 97 -2.84 3.42 -8.28
CA ASN A 97 -3.86 2.53 -7.70
C ASN A 97 -5.08 3.28 -7.17
N GLU A 98 -4.88 4.44 -6.58
CA GLU A 98 -5.90 5.24 -5.91
C GLU A 98 -5.67 6.73 -6.13
N GLY A 99 -6.68 7.55 -5.86
CA GLY A 99 -6.56 9.00 -5.95
C GLY A 99 -7.86 9.71 -5.62
N ALA A 100 -7.83 11.04 -5.72
CA ALA A 100 -9.00 11.89 -5.52
C ALA A 100 -9.00 13.06 -6.51
N GLY A 101 -10.18 13.59 -6.74
CA GLY A 101 -10.37 14.74 -7.61
C GLY A 101 -11.83 15.15 -7.68
N THR A 102 -12.13 16.11 -8.52
CA THR A 102 -13.48 16.69 -8.68
C THR A 102 -14.21 16.08 -9.88
N VAL A 103 -15.48 15.73 -9.72
CA VAL A 103 -16.33 15.25 -10.80
C VAL A 103 -16.70 16.43 -11.71
N VAL A 104 -16.23 16.41 -12.95
CA VAL A 104 -16.40 17.50 -13.94
C VAL A 104 -17.41 17.17 -15.04
N ALA A 105 -17.76 15.89 -15.21
CA ALA A 105 -18.84 15.46 -16.09
C ALA A 105 -19.50 14.20 -15.53
N ALA A 106 -20.79 14.03 -15.80
CA ALA A 106 -21.58 12.89 -15.32
C ALA A 106 -22.55 12.39 -16.40
N GLY A 107 -22.70 11.06 -16.45
CA GLY A 107 -23.73 10.41 -17.26
C GLY A 107 -25.14 10.70 -16.73
N SER A 108 -26.15 10.23 -17.42
CA SER A 108 -27.55 10.63 -17.19
C SER A 108 -28.25 9.98 -16.00
N SER A 109 -27.62 8.98 -15.32
CA SER A 109 -28.24 8.36 -14.14
C SER A 109 -28.24 9.31 -12.94
N ASP A 110 -29.26 9.18 -12.08
CA ASP A 110 -29.37 9.99 -10.85
C ASP A 110 -28.13 9.86 -9.96
N ALA A 111 -27.57 8.65 -9.86
CA ALA A 111 -26.37 8.38 -9.07
C ALA A 111 -25.13 9.12 -9.62
N ALA A 112 -24.96 9.16 -10.94
CA ALA A 112 -23.86 9.91 -11.57
C ALA A 112 -24.08 11.42 -11.41
N GLN A 113 -25.29 11.92 -11.67
CA GLN A 113 -25.64 13.34 -11.54
C GLN A 113 -25.49 13.85 -10.11
N ALA A 114 -25.78 13.00 -9.11
CA ALA A 114 -25.60 13.36 -7.70
C ALA A 114 -24.15 13.60 -7.29
N LEU A 115 -23.17 13.15 -8.09
CA LEU A 115 -21.73 13.37 -7.85
C LEU A 115 -21.18 14.61 -8.55
N MET A 116 -21.93 15.23 -9.46
CA MET A 116 -21.47 16.38 -10.24
C MET A 116 -20.95 17.51 -9.33
N GLY A 117 -19.74 17.99 -9.59
CA GLY A 117 -19.06 19.04 -8.84
C GLY A 117 -18.52 18.62 -7.45
N LYS A 118 -18.71 17.37 -7.04
CA LYS A 118 -18.20 16.87 -5.76
C LYS A 118 -16.77 16.38 -5.89
N THR A 119 -15.99 16.58 -4.82
CA THR A 119 -14.71 15.90 -4.61
C THR A 119 -15.00 14.43 -4.25
N VAL A 120 -14.34 13.51 -4.92
CA VAL A 120 -14.49 12.06 -4.68
C VAL A 120 -13.13 11.39 -4.49
N THR A 121 -13.08 10.36 -3.63
CA THR A 121 -11.96 9.42 -3.59
C THR A 121 -12.30 8.20 -4.44
N ILE A 122 -11.34 7.73 -5.22
CA ILE A 122 -11.51 6.66 -6.20
C ILE A 122 -10.38 5.64 -6.15
N VAL A 123 -10.68 4.43 -6.62
CA VAL A 123 -9.75 3.30 -6.75
C VAL A 123 -10.05 2.53 -8.04
N GLY A 124 -9.07 1.84 -8.58
CA GLY A 124 -9.30 0.98 -9.76
C GLY A 124 -8.22 1.11 -10.84
N GLY A 125 -7.05 1.62 -10.47
CA GLY A 125 -5.91 1.74 -11.38
C GLY A 125 -5.96 2.96 -12.30
N GLU A 126 -4.86 3.20 -13.01
CA GLU A 126 -4.72 4.26 -14.02
C GLU A 126 -4.92 5.69 -13.49
N MET A 127 -4.46 5.98 -12.27
CA MET A 127 -4.77 7.27 -11.62
C MET A 127 -3.78 8.38 -11.99
N TYR A 128 -2.57 8.08 -12.49
CA TYR A 128 -1.63 9.12 -12.95
C TYR A 128 -2.06 9.67 -14.31
N ARG A 129 -3.16 10.43 -14.28
CA ARG A 129 -3.76 11.08 -15.46
C ARG A 129 -4.57 12.31 -15.06
N THR A 130 -4.77 13.22 -15.99
CA THR A 130 -5.54 14.45 -15.72
C THR A 130 -7.02 14.18 -15.49
N HIS A 131 -7.61 13.22 -16.20
CA HIS A 131 -9.04 12.92 -16.13
C HIS A 131 -9.28 11.41 -16.15
N ARG A 132 -10.07 10.91 -15.22
CA ARG A 132 -10.41 9.48 -15.10
C ARG A 132 -11.91 9.26 -15.28
N ILE A 133 -12.29 8.39 -16.20
CA ILE A 133 -13.69 7.93 -16.32
C ILE A 133 -13.86 6.77 -15.34
N MET A 134 -14.90 6.86 -14.50
CA MET A 134 -15.17 5.86 -13.45
C MET A 134 -16.67 5.57 -13.38
N PRO A 135 -17.09 4.32 -13.04
CA PRO A 135 -18.44 4.06 -12.60
C PRO A 135 -18.78 4.90 -11.36
N ALA A 136 -19.91 5.57 -11.34
CA ALA A 136 -20.35 6.41 -10.23
C ALA A 136 -20.37 5.62 -8.89
N ALA A 137 -20.76 4.35 -8.93
CA ALA A 137 -20.75 3.45 -7.76
C ALA A 137 -19.38 3.20 -7.15
N MET A 138 -18.29 3.44 -7.88
CA MET A 138 -16.92 3.31 -7.39
C MET A 138 -16.35 4.60 -6.80
N CYS A 139 -17.08 5.70 -6.93
CA CYS A 139 -16.70 7.01 -6.40
C CYS A 139 -17.31 7.21 -5.01
N VAL A 140 -16.49 7.48 -4.01
CA VAL A 140 -16.97 7.81 -2.66
C VAL A 140 -16.85 9.33 -2.47
N PRO A 141 -17.97 10.04 -2.27
CA PRO A 141 -17.93 11.48 -2.11
C PRO A 141 -17.24 11.86 -0.79
N MET A 142 -16.39 12.89 -0.88
CA MET A 142 -15.78 13.52 0.28
C MET A 142 -16.77 14.50 0.94
N PRO A 143 -16.61 14.82 2.23
CA PRO A 143 -17.37 15.89 2.85
C PRO A 143 -17.23 17.20 2.08
N GLU A 144 -18.28 18.02 2.13
CA GLU A 144 -18.30 19.32 1.45
C GLU A 144 -17.12 20.20 1.91
N GLY A 145 -16.39 20.75 0.94
CA GLY A 145 -15.21 21.59 1.20
C GLY A 145 -13.93 20.83 1.54
N ALA A 146 -13.97 19.49 1.65
CA ALA A 146 -12.75 18.71 1.86
C ALA A 146 -11.86 18.75 0.59
N PRO A 147 -10.56 19.09 0.72
CA PRO A 147 -9.66 19.11 -0.43
C PRO A 147 -9.37 17.68 -0.92
N ALA A 148 -9.12 17.51 -2.23
CA ALA A 148 -8.78 16.22 -2.82
C ALA A 148 -7.59 15.52 -2.13
N LYS A 149 -6.63 16.30 -1.64
CA LYS A 149 -5.46 15.81 -0.89
C LYS A 149 -5.85 14.92 0.31
N GLU A 150 -6.93 15.24 1.04
CA GLU A 150 -7.42 14.40 2.14
C GLU A 150 -8.01 13.07 1.66
N GLY A 151 -8.49 13.03 0.41
CA GLY A 151 -9.07 11.85 -0.22
C GLY A 151 -8.08 10.94 -0.95
N ALA A 152 -6.85 11.43 -1.19
CA ALA A 152 -5.91 10.80 -2.11
C ALA A 152 -5.48 9.39 -1.71
N SER A 153 -5.26 9.14 -0.40
CA SER A 153 -4.76 7.86 0.14
C SER A 153 -5.78 7.14 1.03
N LEU A 154 -7.05 7.11 0.63
CA LEU A 154 -8.13 6.53 1.44
C LEU A 154 -8.54 5.10 1.04
N PHE A 155 -7.75 4.43 0.20
CA PHE A 155 -8.06 3.06 -0.19
C PHE A 155 -6.92 2.09 0.13
N VAL A 156 -5.74 2.20 -0.48
CA VAL A 156 -4.71 1.15 -0.41
C VAL A 156 -4.32 0.84 1.05
N ASN A 157 -3.79 1.81 1.77
CA ASN A 157 -3.35 1.60 3.15
C ASN A 157 -4.54 1.45 4.13
N PRO A 158 -5.56 2.32 4.13
CA PRO A 158 -6.68 2.23 5.06
C PRO A 158 -7.47 0.92 4.95
N MET A 159 -7.74 0.46 3.73
CA MET A 159 -8.45 -0.81 3.52
C MET A 159 -7.59 -2.01 3.89
N THR A 160 -6.26 -1.93 3.66
CA THR A 160 -5.33 -2.98 4.07
C THR A 160 -5.30 -3.15 5.58
N VAL A 161 -5.20 -2.07 6.37
CA VAL A 161 -5.18 -2.18 7.83
C VAL A 161 -6.51 -2.66 8.40
N GLN A 162 -7.64 -2.24 7.82
CA GLN A 162 -8.95 -2.80 8.17
C GLN A 162 -9.04 -4.28 7.81
N GLY A 163 -8.47 -4.68 6.66
CA GLY A 163 -8.37 -6.08 6.24
C GLY A 163 -7.55 -6.92 7.22
N PHE A 164 -6.46 -6.39 7.75
CA PHE A 164 -5.66 -7.09 8.78
C PHE A 164 -6.47 -7.34 10.05
N VAL A 165 -7.22 -6.35 10.52
CA VAL A 165 -8.08 -6.49 11.68
C VAL A 165 -9.23 -7.48 11.42
N ASN A 166 -9.83 -7.44 10.23
CA ASN A 166 -10.86 -8.40 9.83
C ASN A 166 -10.30 -9.83 9.80
N THR A 167 -9.12 -10.05 9.21
CA THR A 167 -8.43 -11.35 9.17
C THR A 167 -8.16 -11.85 10.60
N MET A 168 -7.60 -10.99 11.47
CA MET A 168 -7.34 -11.32 12.87
C MET A 168 -8.60 -11.86 13.57
N ARG A 169 -9.73 -11.17 13.40
CA ARG A 169 -11.01 -11.55 14.01
C ARG A 169 -11.59 -12.83 13.42
N ALA A 170 -11.55 -12.95 12.10
CA ALA A 170 -12.09 -14.11 11.39
C ALA A 170 -11.33 -15.40 11.74
N GLU A 171 -10.01 -15.32 11.94
CA GLU A 171 -9.16 -16.45 12.30
C GLU A 171 -9.04 -16.69 13.82
N GLY A 172 -9.65 -15.82 14.65
CA GLY A 172 -9.69 -15.98 16.10
C GLY A 172 -8.39 -15.64 16.82
N HIS A 173 -7.55 -14.78 16.25
CA HIS A 173 -6.35 -14.25 16.89
C HIS A 173 -6.68 -13.08 17.82
N GLU A 174 -5.92 -12.93 18.92
CA GLU A 174 -6.16 -11.89 19.93
C GLU A 174 -5.38 -10.59 19.68
N GLY A 175 -4.30 -10.64 18.88
CA GLY A 175 -3.43 -9.50 18.60
C GLY A 175 -2.59 -9.71 17.36
N ILE A 176 -1.92 -8.64 16.95
CA ILE A 176 -1.19 -8.55 15.68
C ILE A 176 0.29 -8.24 15.93
N VAL A 177 1.17 -8.83 15.13
CA VAL A 177 2.56 -8.41 14.94
C VAL A 177 2.69 -7.78 13.55
N HIS A 178 3.30 -6.61 13.47
CA HIS A 178 3.48 -5.93 12.19
C HIS A 178 4.93 -5.50 11.97
N THR A 179 5.51 -5.88 10.84
CA THR A 179 6.86 -5.43 10.42
C THR A 179 6.80 -4.12 9.64
N ALA A 180 7.93 -3.42 9.51
CA ALA A 180 7.97 -2.06 8.95
C ALA A 180 6.93 -1.13 9.58
N ALA A 181 6.75 -1.27 10.91
CA ALA A 181 5.61 -0.71 11.63
C ALA A 181 5.58 0.82 11.66
N ALA A 182 6.70 1.51 11.40
CA ALA A 182 6.75 2.97 11.28
C ALA A 182 6.39 3.50 9.88
N SER A 183 6.06 2.62 8.92
CA SER A 183 5.55 3.03 7.60
C SER A 183 4.19 3.74 7.73
N ASN A 184 3.75 4.44 6.67
CA ASN A 184 2.44 5.08 6.65
C ASN A 184 1.30 4.09 6.99
N LEU A 185 1.32 2.90 6.40
CA LEU A 185 0.38 1.81 6.72
C LEU A 185 0.50 1.38 8.18
N GLY A 186 1.72 1.17 8.69
CA GLY A 186 1.93 0.73 10.06
C GLY A 186 1.48 1.75 11.11
N GLN A 187 1.64 3.04 10.84
CA GLN A 187 1.12 4.11 11.70
C GLN A 187 -0.42 4.12 11.71
N MET A 188 -1.08 3.90 10.56
CA MET A 188 -2.53 3.74 10.49
C MET A 188 -3.00 2.51 11.28
N LEU A 189 -2.29 1.37 11.14
CA LEU A 189 -2.60 0.16 11.90
C LEU A 189 -2.45 0.40 13.41
N ALA A 190 -1.39 1.09 13.84
CA ALA A 190 -1.18 1.43 15.24
C ALA A 190 -2.33 2.27 15.80
N LYS A 191 -2.74 3.34 15.09
CA LYS A 191 -3.87 4.19 15.48
C LYS A 191 -5.19 3.41 15.53
N LEU A 192 -5.46 2.54 14.54
CA LEU A 192 -6.66 1.70 14.50
C LEU A 192 -6.69 0.71 15.65
N CYS A 193 -5.58 0.00 15.91
CA CYS A 193 -5.47 -0.94 17.01
C CYS A 193 -5.64 -0.26 18.37
N LEU A 194 -5.08 0.92 18.58
CA LEU A 194 -5.27 1.71 19.81
C LEU A 194 -6.73 2.11 19.99
N LYS A 195 -7.41 2.58 18.94
CA LYS A 195 -8.85 2.95 19.00
C LYS A 195 -9.73 1.75 19.35
N GLU A 196 -9.42 0.57 18.81
CA GLU A 196 -10.23 -0.64 18.97
C GLU A 196 -9.74 -1.56 20.10
N ASN A 197 -8.73 -1.11 20.87
CA ASN A 197 -8.12 -1.87 21.97
C ASN A 197 -7.56 -3.24 21.54
N ILE A 198 -7.00 -3.32 20.33
CA ILE A 198 -6.37 -4.51 19.80
C ILE A 198 -4.87 -4.51 20.17
N PRO A 199 -4.36 -5.56 20.82
CA PRO A 199 -2.94 -5.67 21.10
C PRO A 199 -2.12 -5.70 19.80
N LEU A 200 -1.11 -4.80 19.70
CA LEU A 200 -0.23 -4.69 18.54
C LEU A 200 1.23 -4.66 18.99
N VAL A 201 2.05 -5.50 18.37
CA VAL A 201 3.51 -5.46 18.47
C VAL A 201 4.08 -4.93 17.17
N GLY A 202 4.70 -3.74 17.21
CA GLY A 202 5.35 -3.11 16.06
C GLY A 202 6.83 -3.44 15.98
N ILE A 203 7.31 -3.99 14.86
CA ILE A 203 8.73 -4.24 14.61
C ILE A 203 9.29 -3.13 13.72
N VAL A 204 10.35 -2.49 14.21
CA VAL A 204 11.07 -1.40 13.55
C VAL A 204 12.58 -1.74 13.46
N ARG A 205 13.39 -0.86 12.86
CA ARG A 205 14.84 -1.08 12.68
C ARG A 205 15.72 0.10 13.12
N SER A 206 15.14 1.08 13.82
CA SER A 206 15.90 2.20 14.39
C SER A 206 15.15 2.88 15.53
N ASP A 207 15.89 3.64 16.36
CA ASP A 207 15.32 4.42 17.45
C ASP A 207 14.39 5.54 16.95
N GLU A 208 14.67 6.14 15.79
CA GLU A 208 13.79 7.15 15.15
C GLU A 208 12.44 6.54 14.78
N GLN A 209 12.46 5.36 14.18
CA GLN A 209 11.23 4.64 13.83
C GLN A 209 10.45 4.20 15.09
N LYS A 210 11.17 3.79 16.14
CA LYS A 210 10.56 3.48 17.44
C LYS A 210 9.86 4.71 18.02
N LYS A 211 10.51 5.86 17.96
CA LYS A 211 9.95 7.12 18.45
C LYS A 211 8.63 7.48 17.75
N ILE A 212 8.52 7.32 16.43
CA ILE A 212 7.27 7.59 15.67
C ILE A 212 6.09 6.82 16.28
N LEU A 213 6.26 5.54 16.57
CA LEU A 213 5.19 4.69 17.08
C LEU A 213 4.90 4.95 18.56
N THR A 214 5.91 5.24 19.37
CA THR A 214 5.71 5.59 20.78
C THR A 214 5.03 6.95 20.94
N ASP A 215 5.30 7.90 20.06
CA ASP A 215 4.59 9.20 20.02
C ASP A 215 3.10 9.02 19.64
N ILE A 216 2.76 8.00 18.84
CA ILE A 216 1.36 7.61 18.56
C ILE A 216 0.70 6.97 19.78
N GLY A 217 1.48 6.42 20.72
CA GLY A 217 1.00 5.76 21.94
C GLY A 217 1.15 4.23 21.93
N LEU A 218 1.81 3.63 20.92
CA LEU A 218 2.06 2.20 20.90
C LEU A 218 3.12 1.81 21.95
N THR A 219 2.79 0.84 22.80
CA THR A 219 3.64 0.42 23.93
C THR A 219 4.65 -0.66 23.54
N HIS A 220 4.26 -1.61 22.68
CA HIS A 220 5.10 -2.72 22.27
C HIS A 220 5.77 -2.43 20.93
N VAL A 221 6.88 -1.69 20.97
CA VAL A 221 7.70 -1.36 19.78
C VAL A 221 9.09 -1.95 19.92
N ILE A 222 9.41 -2.92 19.06
CA ILE A 222 10.62 -3.75 19.13
C ILE A 222 11.57 -3.38 17.99
N ASP A 223 12.81 -3.04 18.32
CA ASP A 223 13.84 -2.71 17.33
C ASP A 223 14.62 -3.97 16.94
N SER A 224 14.48 -4.37 15.67
CA SER A 224 15.13 -5.57 15.13
C SER A 224 16.65 -5.43 14.91
N SER A 225 17.22 -4.23 15.08
CA SER A 225 18.65 -3.98 14.97
C SER A 225 19.41 -4.20 16.28
N LYS A 226 18.71 -4.37 17.41
CA LYS A 226 19.31 -4.51 18.74
C LYS A 226 19.61 -5.98 19.06
N ASP A 227 20.63 -6.19 19.90
CA ASP A 227 21.05 -7.54 20.33
C ASP A 227 19.97 -8.27 21.15
N ASP A 228 19.11 -7.53 21.85
CA ASP A 228 17.99 -8.05 22.63
C ASP A 228 16.69 -8.21 21.82
N PHE A 229 16.74 -8.13 20.50
CA PHE A 229 15.56 -8.23 19.63
C PHE A 229 14.68 -9.44 19.95
N MET A 230 15.27 -10.65 19.96
CA MET A 230 14.48 -11.86 20.19
C MET A 230 13.92 -11.97 21.61
N PRO A 231 14.67 -11.72 22.69
CA PRO A 231 14.09 -11.64 24.03
C PRO A 231 12.95 -10.63 24.14
N SER A 232 13.15 -9.41 23.66
CA SER A 232 12.15 -8.33 23.71
C SER A 232 10.89 -8.68 22.90
N LEU A 233 11.03 -9.31 21.73
CA LEU A 233 9.90 -9.76 20.93
C LEU A 233 9.10 -10.87 21.65
N ILE A 234 9.78 -11.85 22.27
CA ILE A 234 9.13 -12.91 23.04
C ILE A 234 8.32 -12.34 24.20
N ASP A 235 8.89 -11.36 24.92
CA ASP A 235 8.25 -10.74 26.06
C ASP A 235 7.01 -9.96 25.62
N ALA A 236 7.11 -9.13 24.58
CA ALA A 236 5.99 -8.41 24.03
C ALA A 236 4.86 -9.35 23.53
N LEU A 237 5.21 -10.47 22.88
CA LEU A 237 4.22 -11.45 22.45
C LEU A 237 3.58 -12.21 23.60
N ALA A 238 4.33 -12.47 24.69
CA ALA A 238 3.78 -13.08 25.88
C ALA A 238 2.81 -12.14 26.61
N GLU A 239 3.06 -10.84 26.64
CA GLU A 239 2.19 -9.83 27.22
C GLU A 239 0.93 -9.61 26.39
N THR A 240 1.06 -9.52 25.06
CA THR A 240 -0.04 -9.19 24.14
C THR A 240 -0.88 -10.40 23.74
N GLY A 241 -0.34 -11.60 23.77
CA GLY A 241 -0.98 -12.80 23.22
C GLY A 241 -1.06 -12.82 21.68
N ALA A 242 -0.31 -11.95 20.99
CA ALA A 242 -0.37 -11.86 19.55
C ALA A 242 0.21 -13.11 18.87
N THR A 243 -0.58 -13.71 18.00
CA THR A 243 -0.26 -14.95 17.27
C THR A 243 -0.48 -14.83 15.76
N LEU A 244 -0.78 -13.62 15.27
CA LEU A 244 -0.91 -13.28 13.86
C LEU A 244 0.12 -12.22 13.48
N GLY A 245 0.96 -12.51 12.50
CA GLY A 245 1.94 -11.57 11.96
C GLY A 245 1.59 -11.10 10.54
N PHE A 246 1.76 -9.80 10.27
CA PHE A 246 1.74 -9.27 8.91
C PHE A 246 3.12 -8.72 8.58
N ASP A 247 3.78 -9.38 7.61
CA ASP A 247 5.16 -9.09 7.23
C ASP A 247 5.22 -8.35 5.89
N ALA A 248 5.67 -7.09 5.94
CA ALA A 248 5.94 -6.26 4.77
C ALA A 248 7.29 -6.56 4.12
N ILE A 249 8.22 -7.21 4.85
CA ILE A 249 9.60 -7.43 4.40
C ILE A 249 9.63 -8.57 3.39
N GLY A 250 9.02 -9.70 3.73
CA GLY A 250 8.85 -10.87 2.88
C GLY A 250 10.08 -11.73 2.69
N GLY A 251 11.29 -11.16 2.71
CA GLY A 251 12.54 -11.89 2.55
C GLY A 251 13.33 -12.06 3.85
N GLY A 252 14.37 -12.90 3.80
CA GLY A 252 15.22 -13.19 4.94
C GLY A 252 14.55 -14.05 6.00
N LYS A 253 14.85 -13.80 7.29
CA LYS A 253 14.42 -14.63 8.42
C LYS A 253 13.31 -14.01 9.28
N MET A 254 12.68 -12.92 8.85
CA MET A 254 11.72 -12.20 9.72
C MET A 254 10.50 -13.06 10.09
N ALA A 255 9.88 -13.73 9.14
CA ALA A 255 8.78 -14.66 9.42
C ALA A 255 9.21 -15.80 10.38
N ASN A 256 10.42 -16.33 10.22
CA ASN A 256 10.99 -17.33 11.13
C ASN A 256 11.17 -16.79 12.56
N TYR A 257 11.66 -15.55 12.71
CA TYR A 257 11.81 -14.91 14.02
C TYR A 257 10.47 -14.70 14.72
N ILE A 258 9.46 -14.24 13.98
CA ILE A 258 8.11 -14.02 14.51
C ILE A 258 7.50 -15.35 14.98
N LEU A 259 7.53 -16.40 14.15
CA LEU A 259 7.00 -17.72 14.53
C LEU A 259 7.75 -18.33 15.73
N THR A 260 9.09 -18.21 15.77
CA THR A 260 9.90 -18.67 16.89
C THR A 260 9.55 -17.93 18.19
N ALA A 261 9.36 -16.61 18.10
CA ALA A 261 8.99 -15.80 19.25
C ALA A 261 7.57 -16.11 19.74
N MET A 262 6.60 -16.34 18.83
CA MET A 262 5.24 -16.77 19.18
C MET A 262 5.23 -18.09 19.94
N GLU A 263 6.01 -19.09 19.51
CA GLU A 263 6.08 -20.39 20.23
C GLU A 263 6.67 -20.22 21.62
N LYS A 264 7.76 -19.46 21.74
CA LYS A 264 8.38 -19.21 23.05
C LYS A 264 7.49 -18.36 23.97
N ALA A 265 6.72 -17.42 23.40
CA ALA A 265 5.75 -16.64 24.12
C ALA A 265 4.58 -17.53 24.62
N ALA A 266 4.09 -18.47 23.82
CA ALA A 266 3.08 -19.44 24.24
C ALA A 266 3.56 -20.28 25.43
N ALA A 267 4.79 -20.78 25.39
CA ALA A 267 5.39 -21.49 26.52
C ALA A 267 5.49 -20.59 27.78
N LYS A 268 5.90 -19.34 27.63
CA LYS A 268 5.96 -18.36 28.73
C LYS A 268 4.59 -18.05 29.34
N ARG A 269 3.53 -18.10 28.52
CA ARG A 269 2.11 -17.97 28.96
C ARG A 269 1.55 -19.23 29.61
N GLY A 270 2.33 -20.30 29.74
CA GLY A 270 1.93 -21.54 30.40
C GLY A 270 1.33 -22.58 29.46
N ALA A 271 1.59 -22.52 28.17
CA ALA A 271 1.25 -23.62 27.27
C ALA A 271 1.90 -24.93 27.74
N GLU A 272 1.13 -26.03 27.78
CA GLU A 272 1.62 -27.33 28.22
C GLU A 272 2.75 -27.81 27.30
N PHE A 273 3.74 -28.44 27.89
CA PHE A 273 4.84 -29.04 27.14
C PHE A 273 4.32 -30.20 26.26
N SER A 274 4.69 -30.13 24.98
CA SER A 274 4.48 -31.22 24.02
C SER A 274 5.72 -31.37 23.13
N VAL A 275 6.02 -32.58 22.74
CA VAL A 275 7.09 -32.90 21.77
C VAL A 275 6.78 -32.31 20.36
N TYR A 276 5.52 -31.97 20.13
CA TYR A 276 5.05 -31.35 18.88
C TYR A 276 4.97 -29.79 18.97
N GLY A 277 5.29 -29.19 20.11
CA GLY A 277 5.12 -27.77 20.39
C GLY A 277 3.74 -27.43 20.95
N SER A 278 3.47 -26.14 21.08
CA SER A 278 2.19 -25.64 21.61
C SER A 278 1.03 -25.91 20.65
N THR A 279 -0.18 -25.97 21.21
CA THR A 279 -1.45 -26.05 20.43
C THR A 279 -1.97 -24.67 20.02
N VAL A 280 -1.20 -23.62 20.25
CA VAL A 280 -1.53 -22.27 19.81
C VAL A 280 -1.25 -22.15 18.32
N ASN A 281 -2.27 -21.74 17.55
CA ASN A 281 -2.10 -21.45 16.13
C ASN A 281 -1.25 -20.19 15.94
N LYS A 282 -0.20 -20.28 15.14
CA LYS A 282 0.71 -19.19 14.81
C LYS A 282 0.68 -18.95 13.31
N GLN A 283 0.32 -17.74 12.91
CA GLN A 283 0.19 -17.41 11.49
C GLN A 283 1.05 -16.18 11.17
N VAL A 284 1.79 -16.24 10.05
CA VAL A 284 2.45 -15.05 9.47
C VAL A 284 2.00 -14.91 8.02
N TYR A 285 1.47 -13.76 7.69
CA TYR A 285 1.12 -13.37 6.32
C TYR A 285 2.15 -12.41 5.74
N ILE A 286 2.75 -12.78 4.62
CA ILE A 286 3.59 -11.90 3.81
C ILE A 286 2.66 -11.10 2.89
N TYR A 287 2.59 -9.78 3.09
CA TYR A 287 1.76 -8.89 2.28
C TYR A 287 2.56 -7.88 1.47
N GLY A 288 3.89 -7.85 1.63
CA GLY A 288 4.80 -6.97 0.92
C GLY A 288 6.12 -7.67 0.59
N ARG A 289 6.93 -7.00 -0.24
CA ARG A 289 8.27 -7.44 -0.60
C ARG A 289 9.23 -6.24 -0.58
N LEU A 290 9.51 -5.75 0.63
CA LEU A 290 10.55 -4.73 0.82
C LEU A 290 11.97 -5.33 0.67
N SER A 291 12.11 -6.64 0.92
CA SER A 291 13.30 -7.43 0.55
C SER A 291 12.95 -8.38 -0.61
N THR A 292 13.88 -8.51 -1.54
CA THR A 292 13.81 -9.46 -2.67
C THR A 292 14.48 -10.80 -2.36
N ASP A 293 15.08 -10.95 -1.16
CA ASP A 293 15.70 -12.19 -0.72
C ASP A 293 14.68 -13.33 -0.59
N GLU A 294 15.16 -14.56 -0.57
CA GLU A 294 14.35 -15.74 -0.27
C GLU A 294 13.78 -15.66 1.16
N THR A 295 12.56 -16.12 1.37
CA THR A 295 11.96 -16.29 2.69
C THR A 295 12.53 -17.55 3.34
N ILE A 296 13.29 -17.40 4.42
CA ILE A 296 13.97 -18.49 5.10
C ILE A 296 13.19 -18.91 6.33
N LEU A 297 12.76 -20.16 6.36
CA LEU A 297 12.10 -20.79 7.51
C LEU A 297 13.04 -21.83 8.11
N GLY A 298 12.99 -21.98 9.42
CA GLY A 298 13.76 -22.96 10.19
C GLY A 298 12.85 -23.96 10.92
N ALA A 299 13.27 -24.33 12.10
CA ALA A 299 12.52 -25.18 13.03
C ALA A 299 12.43 -24.50 14.41
N GLY A 300 11.62 -25.05 15.31
CA GLY A 300 11.58 -24.56 16.70
C GLY A 300 10.35 -23.72 17.04
N TYR A 301 9.30 -23.76 16.22
CA TYR A 301 7.99 -23.14 16.48
C TYR A 301 6.83 -24.13 16.51
N GLY A 302 7.12 -25.40 16.90
CA GLY A 302 6.13 -26.48 16.96
C GLY A 302 5.62 -26.90 15.59
N LEU A 303 4.45 -27.58 15.56
CA LEU A 303 3.85 -28.07 14.31
C LEU A 303 2.48 -27.46 13.99
N TYR A 304 2.04 -26.45 14.75
CA TYR A 304 0.78 -25.74 14.47
C TYR A 304 1.03 -24.28 14.12
N TRP A 305 1.37 -24.06 12.85
CA TRP A 305 1.72 -22.75 12.31
C TRP A 305 1.52 -22.69 10.79
N GLY A 306 1.46 -21.48 10.26
CA GLY A 306 1.43 -21.19 8.83
C GLY A 306 2.23 -19.97 8.42
N VAL A 307 2.70 -19.98 7.16
CA VAL A 307 3.16 -18.79 6.44
C VAL A 307 2.41 -18.76 5.13
N GLY A 308 1.77 -17.63 4.83
CA GLY A 308 0.98 -17.46 3.63
C GLY A 308 1.20 -16.09 3.00
N GLY A 309 0.68 -15.89 1.79
CA GLY A 309 0.53 -14.57 1.19
C GLY A 309 -0.79 -13.92 1.63
N TRP A 310 -0.80 -12.59 1.76
CA TRP A 310 -2.03 -11.82 1.98
C TRP A 310 -2.12 -10.69 0.95
N LEU A 311 -3.28 -10.54 0.32
CA LEU A 311 -3.51 -9.52 -0.69
C LEU A 311 -4.89 -8.88 -0.48
N LEU A 312 -4.96 -7.56 -0.58
CA LEU A 312 -6.18 -6.80 -0.32
C LEU A 312 -7.34 -7.20 -1.27
N THR A 313 -7.08 -7.34 -2.57
CA THR A 313 -8.13 -7.62 -3.56
C THR A 313 -8.90 -8.91 -3.26
N PRO A 314 -8.28 -10.09 -3.09
CA PRO A 314 -8.99 -11.30 -2.69
C PRO A 314 -9.73 -11.15 -1.35
N HIS A 315 -9.14 -10.45 -0.37
CA HIS A 315 -9.80 -10.20 0.90
C HIS A 315 -11.10 -9.38 0.72
N LEU A 316 -11.08 -8.35 -0.14
CA LEU A 316 -12.28 -7.55 -0.42
C LEU A 316 -13.36 -8.34 -1.19
N GLU A 317 -12.96 -9.24 -2.07
CA GLU A 317 -13.88 -10.17 -2.73
C GLU A 317 -14.56 -11.09 -1.70
N GLU A 318 -13.81 -11.60 -0.74
CA GLU A 318 -14.30 -12.48 0.33
C GLU A 318 -15.27 -11.77 1.29
N VAL A 319 -14.96 -10.55 1.73
CA VAL A 319 -15.86 -9.78 2.62
C VAL A 319 -17.09 -9.22 1.92
N GLY A 320 -17.05 -9.11 0.60
CA GLY A 320 -18.17 -8.69 -0.25
C GLY A 320 -18.37 -7.16 -0.35
N MET A 321 -19.20 -6.77 -1.31
CA MET A 321 -19.39 -5.38 -1.72
C MET A 321 -19.94 -4.49 -0.59
N GLU A 322 -20.91 -4.97 0.16
CA GLU A 322 -21.55 -4.20 1.24
C GLU A 322 -20.52 -3.84 2.31
N ARG A 323 -19.78 -4.84 2.80
CA ARG A 323 -18.74 -4.63 3.80
C ARG A 323 -17.60 -3.76 3.27
N MET A 324 -17.21 -3.95 2.02
CA MET A 324 -16.20 -3.10 1.39
C MET A 324 -16.64 -1.63 1.37
N MET A 325 -17.89 -1.33 1.06
CA MET A 325 -18.40 0.05 1.06
C MET A 325 -18.46 0.65 2.47
N GLU A 326 -18.85 -0.11 3.49
CA GLU A 326 -18.76 0.33 4.90
C GLU A 326 -17.33 0.70 5.28
N MET A 327 -16.35 -0.17 4.95
CA MET A 327 -14.94 0.09 5.19
C MET A 327 -14.45 1.36 4.48
N ARG A 328 -14.89 1.60 3.24
CA ARG A 328 -14.56 2.83 2.49
C ARG A 328 -15.15 4.08 3.12
N MET A 329 -16.41 4.02 3.57
CA MET A 329 -17.04 5.13 4.28
C MET A 329 -16.31 5.45 5.58
N TYR A 330 -15.91 4.43 6.34
CA TYR A 330 -15.09 4.60 7.54
C TYR A 330 -13.73 5.24 7.25
N CYS A 331 -13.12 4.95 6.08
CA CYS A 331 -11.91 5.65 5.66
C CYS A 331 -12.15 7.16 5.49
N VAL A 332 -13.27 7.55 4.91
CA VAL A 332 -13.62 8.96 4.72
C VAL A 332 -13.92 9.65 6.04
N GLU A 333 -14.61 8.98 6.97
CA GLU A 333 -14.91 9.50 8.32
C GLU A 333 -13.62 9.77 9.10
N GLU A 334 -12.68 8.84 9.08
CA GLU A 334 -11.42 8.88 9.84
C GLU A 334 -10.23 9.47 9.06
N ARG A 335 -10.49 10.14 7.92
CA ARG A 335 -9.44 10.66 7.03
C ARG A 335 -8.45 11.62 7.68
N ASN A 336 -8.89 12.41 8.65
CA ASN A 336 -8.07 13.37 9.40
C ASN A 336 -7.59 12.83 10.75
N GLY A 337 -7.92 11.57 11.06
CA GLY A 337 -7.55 10.87 12.28
C GLY A 337 -6.66 9.67 12.03
N ILE A 338 -7.27 8.48 12.04
CA ILE A 338 -6.57 7.19 11.87
C ILE A 338 -5.90 7.11 10.50
N PHE A 339 -6.62 7.50 9.45
CA PHE A 339 -6.20 7.32 8.05
C PHE A 339 -5.58 8.58 7.43
N ASN A 340 -5.22 9.56 8.24
CA ASN A 340 -4.48 10.71 7.75
C ASN A 340 -3.14 10.29 7.13
N SER A 341 -2.86 10.82 5.93
CA SER A 341 -1.56 10.70 5.27
C SER A 341 -0.93 12.08 5.13
N GLU A 342 0.29 12.22 5.60
CA GLU A 342 1.09 13.43 5.40
C GLU A 342 1.95 13.27 4.15
N TYR A 343 1.97 14.29 3.31
CA TYR A 343 2.77 14.32 2.09
C TYR A 343 3.91 15.32 2.25
N THR A 344 5.12 14.86 1.95
CA THR A 344 6.35 15.65 2.07
C THR A 344 6.61 16.51 0.84
N SER A 345 6.03 16.13 -0.30
CA SER A 345 6.14 16.87 -1.56
C SER A 345 4.90 16.67 -2.43
N GLU A 346 4.62 17.67 -3.27
CA GLU A 346 3.61 17.61 -4.32
C GLU A 346 4.29 17.89 -5.65
N ILE A 347 4.04 17.03 -6.64
CA ILE A 347 4.67 17.06 -7.95
C ILE A 347 3.62 16.95 -9.07
N SER A 348 3.96 17.42 -10.28
CA SER A 348 3.11 17.24 -11.47
C SER A 348 3.31 15.86 -12.12
N LEU A 349 2.47 15.52 -13.12
CA LEU A 349 2.71 14.34 -13.97
C LEU A 349 4.05 14.42 -14.71
N MET A 350 4.46 15.62 -15.11
CA MET A 350 5.73 15.80 -15.82
C MET A 350 6.93 15.60 -14.90
N ASP A 351 6.83 15.98 -13.63
CA ASP A 351 7.87 15.74 -12.64
C ASP A 351 8.08 14.25 -12.36
N MET A 352 7.05 13.40 -12.54
CA MET A 352 7.20 11.95 -12.38
C MET A 352 8.23 11.32 -13.32
N ILE A 353 8.49 11.95 -14.46
CA ILE A 353 9.46 11.50 -15.45
C ILE A 353 10.78 12.29 -15.40
N ASP A 354 10.99 13.09 -14.36
CA ASP A 354 12.29 13.70 -14.07
C ASP A 354 13.21 12.67 -13.40
N PRO A 355 14.47 12.47 -13.88
CA PRO A 355 15.37 11.47 -13.33
C PRO A 355 15.68 11.61 -11.84
N GLU A 356 15.86 12.84 -11.35
CA GLU A 356 16.23 13.08 -9.95
C GLU A 356 15.02 12.90 -9.02
N ILE A 357 13.84 13.34 -9.45
CA ILE A 357 12.59 13.13 -8.71
C ILE A 357 12.26 11.62 -8.66
N ALA A 358 12.45 10.89 -9.78
CA ALA A 358 12.21 9.46 -9.85
C ALA A 358 13.11 8.67 -8.89
N LYS A 359 14.38 9.00 -8.80
CA LYS A 359 15.30 8.42 -7.80
C LYS A 359 14.87 8.73 -6.36
N GLY A 360 14.21 9.89 -6.15
CA GLY A 360 13.68 10.29 -4.85
C GLY A 360 12.56 9.38 -4.38
N TYR A 361 11.47 9.26 -5.14
CA TYR A 361 10.30 8.48 -4.73
C TYR A 361 10.54 6.94 -4.76
N GLU A 362 11.56 6.47 -5.49
CA GLU A 362 11.94 5.06 -5.51
C GLU A 362 12.53 4.56 -4.16
N LYS A 363 13.21 5.42 -3.41
CA LYS A 363 13.91 5.06 -2.17
C LYS A 363 13.04 4.50 -1.04
N LYS A 364 11.73 4.66 -1.10
CA LYS A 364 10.76 4.17 -0.08
C LYS A 364 11.14 4.57 1.35
N ALA A 365 11.66 5.78 1.53
CA ALA A 365 12.12 6.24 2.84
C ALA A 365 10.95 6.39 3.82
N THR A 366 11.15 5.98 5.07
CA THR A 366 10.16 6.17 6.14
C THR A 366 9.96 7.66 6.38
N GLY A 367 8.68 8.10 6.41
CA GLY A 367 8.32 9.52 6.60
C GLY A 367 8.27 10.33 5.31
N GLU A 368 8.63 9.76 4.17
CA GLU A 368 8.50 10.42 2.86
C GLU A 368 7.30 9.83 2.11
N LYS A 369 6.37 10.68 1.71
CA LYS A 369 5.26 10.32 0.83
C LYS A 369 5.03 11.42 -0.19
N VAL A 370 5.09 11.06 -1.46
CA VAL A 370 4.91 11.97 -2.59
C VAL A 370 3.46 11.97 -3.03
N LEU A 371 2.91 13.15 -3.26
CA LEU A 371 1.62 13.36 -3.90
C LEU A 371 1.83 13.85 -5.33
N VAL A 372 1.15 13.23 -6.27
CA VAL A 372 1.10 13.70 -7.66
C VAL A 372 -0.20 14.48 -7.84
N ASN A 373 -0.08 15.70 -8.33
CA ASN A 373 -1.22 16.50 -8.77
C ASN A 373 -1.22 16.57 -10.31
N PRO A 374 -2.06 15.77 -10.97
CA PRO A 374 -2.08 15.73 -12.44
C PRO A 374 -2.61 17.00 -13.10
N SER A 375 -3.20 17.91 -12.33
CA SER A 375 -3.75 19.17 -12.81
C SER A 375 -2.74 20.36 -12.80
N LEU A 376 -1.51 20.11 -12.28
CA LEU A 376 -0.41 21.08 -12.33
C LEU A 376 0.24 21.19 -13.70
#